data_1bbccef04c2548c3a6045e74fa042570
#
_entry.id   1bbccef04c2548c3a6045e74fa042570
#
_cell.length_a   1.000
_cell.length_b   1.000
_cell.length_c   1.000
_cell.angle_alpha   90.00
_cell.angle_beta   90.00
_cell.angle_gamma   90.00
#
_symmetry.space_group_name_H-M   'P 1'
#
loop_
_entity.id
_entity.type
_entity.pdbx_description
1 polymer ?
#
loop_
_entity_poly.entity_id
_entity_poly.type
_entity_poly.pdbx_seq_one_letter_code
_entity_poly.pdbx_strand_id
1 'polypeptide(L)'
;MPITGVMRRVGLLLFILVTVGCRGPLSSATAPSSTSDPGNPAFSAEAGLCVEQTNRYRATIGRAALQRSEALEAYATAAARNDGLAHVAHQYAKQTNLGNGTSRAENALLWWSLRYYGSVQQVIKLGVADMWKQGDDGVHYRNLVGNYSELGCGIFVNGDEVTVVQAFR
;
A
#
# COMPACT_ATOMS: atom_id res chain seq x y z
N MET A 1 71.63 -12.95 10.68
CA MET A 1 71.88 -14.27 10.06
C MET A 1 70.78 -14.49 9.01
N PRO A 2 71.19 -14.66 7.78
CA PRO A 2 70.24 -14.87 6.69
C PRO A 2 70.03 -16.36 6.44
N ILE A 3 68.87 -16.80 6.06
CA ILE A 3 68.67 -18.09 5.43
C ILE A 3 67.83 -17.92 4.17
N THR A 4 68.51 -18.14 3.11
CA THR A 4 68.23 -18.29 1.72
C THR A 4 67.21 -19.35 1.38
N GLY A 5 66.41 -19.07 0.36
CA GLY A 5 66.22 -19.91 -0.81
C GLY A 5 65.00 -20.83 -0.78
N VAL A 6 64.14 -20.74 -1.75
CA VAL A 6 64.15 -21.61 -2.95
C VAL A 6 62.98 -21.19 -3.86
N MET A 7 63.32 -20.72 -5.04
CA MET A 7 62.42 -20.60 -6.20
C MET A 7 61.99 -21.99 -6.68
N ARG A 8 60.70 -22.24 -6.81
CA ARG A 8 60.17 -23.31 -7.69
C ARG A 8 59.22 -22.74 -8.69
N ARG A 9 59.70 -22.68 -9.93
CA ARG A 9 58.93 -22.47 -11.13
C ARG A 9 58.11 -23.75 -11.44
N VAL A 10 56.81 -23.66 -11.64
CA VAL A 10 56.04 -24.69 -12.33
C VAL A 10 54.87 -23.98 -13.07
N GLY A 11 54.97 -23.88 -14.33
CA GLY A 11 54.15 -24.55 -15.30
C GLY A 11 52.86 -23.81 -15.62
N LEU A 12 52.92 -22.96 -16.66
CA LEU A 12 51.79 -22.32 -17.36
C LEU A 12 51.05 -23.42 -18.15
N LEU A 13 49.83 -23.77 -17.72
CA LEU A 13 48.88 -24.52 -18.52
C LEU A 13 47.73 -23.60 -18.90
N LEU A 14 47.76 -23.20 -20.17
CA LEU A 14 46.73 -22.38 -20.82
C LEU A 14 45.54 -23.27 -21.16
N PHE A 15 44.47 -23.21 -20.36
CA PHE A 15 43.15 -23.78 -20.75
C PHE A 15 42.34 -22.71 -21.43
N ILE A 16 42.22 -22.80 -22.72
CA ILE A 16 41.24 -22.03 -23.51
C ILE A 16 39.87 -22.66 -23.33
N LEU A 17 39.06 -22.07 -22.48
CA LEU A 17 37.59 -22.39 -22.39
C LEU A 17 36.86 -21.53 -23.40
N VAL A 18 36.43 -22.15 -24.49
CA VAL A 18 35.46 -21.58 -25.43
C VAL A 18 34.10 -21.62 -24.77
N THR A 19 33.63 -20.48 -24.23
CA THR A 19 32.26 -20.35 -23.78
C THR A 19 31.38 -19.93 -24.96
N VAL A 20 30.59 -20.90 -25.45
CA VAL A 20 29.48 -20.64 -26.37
C VAL A 20 28.43 -19.85 -25.60
N GLY A 21 28.37 -18.55 -25.87
CA GLY A 21 27.37 -17.66 -25.28
C GLY A 21 26.02 -17.86 -25.95
N CYS A 22 25.12 -18.55 -25.28
CA CYS A 22 23.70 -18.44 -25.58
C CYS A 22 23.20 -17.06 -25.13
N ARG A 23 23.10 -16.12 -26.07
CA ARG A 23 22.36 -14.86 -25.88
C ARG A 23 20.88 -15.18 -25.92
N GLY A 24 20.26 -15.44 -24.77
CA GLY A 24 18.82 -15.40 -24.61
C GLY A 24 18.34 -13.93 -24.68
N PRO A 25 17.15 -13.66 -25.23
CA PRO A 25 16.61 -12.30 -25.25
C PRO A 25 16.41 -11.83 -23.82
N LEU A 26 16.98 -10.67 -23.47
CA LEU A 26 16.68 -9.95 -22.25
C LEU A 26 15.20 -9.53 -22.32
N SER A 27 14.33 -10.30 -21.68
CA SER A 27 12.97 -9.83 -21.36
C SER A 27 13.12 -8.65 -20.41
N SER A 28 12.98 -7.45 -20.94
CA SER A 28 12.80 -6.25 -20.13
C SER A 28 11.50 -6.45 -19.35
N ALA A 29 11.61 -6.81 -18.07
CA ALA A 29 10.50 -6.74 -17.16
C ALA A 29 10.12 -5.27 -17.02
N THR A 30 9.14 -4.83 -17.79
CA THR A 30 8.48 -3.54 -17.61
C THR A 30 7.81 -3.61 -16.24
N ALA A 31 8.30 -2.83 -15.28
CA ALA A 31 7.61 -2.63 -14.02
C ALA A 31 6.19 -2.14 -14.32
N PRO A 32 5.14 -2.72 -13.70
CA PRO A 32 3.78 -2.26 -13.94
C PRO A 32 3.68 -0.80 -13.48
N SER A 33 3.48 0.11 -14.43
CA SER A 33 3.04 1.48 -14.12
C SER A 33 1.63 1.37 -13.57
N SER A 34 1.50 1.36 -12.25
CA SER A 34 0.20 1.39 -11.56
C SER A 34 -0.40 2.79 -11.66
N THR A 35 -0.93 3.14 -12.83
CA THR A 35 -1.91 4.22 -12.92
C THR A 35 -3.21 3.68 -12.32
N SER A 36 -3.51 4.09 -11.09
CA SER A 36 -4.76 3.75 -10.41
C SER A 36 -5.93 4.47 -11.08
N ASP A 37 -6.53 3.80 -12.03
CA ASP A 37 -7.81 4.21 -12.62
C ASP A 37 -8.95 3.83 -11.66
N PRO A 38 -10.01 4.66 -11.50
CA PRO A 38 -11.17 4.29 -10.68
C PRO A 38 -11.75 2.95 -11.16
N GLY A 39 -11.67 1.92 -10.31
CA GLY A 39 -12.07 0.55 -10.67
C GLY A 39 -10.92 -0.38 -11.05
N ASN A 40 -9.65 0.03 -10.89
CA ASN A 40 -8.51 -0.85 -11.14
C ASN A 40 -8.49 -2.04 -10.16
N PRO A 41 -8.57 -3.29 -10.65
CA PRO A 41 -8.52 -4.49 -9.81
C PRO A 41 -7.17 -4.68 -9.11
N ALA A 42 -6.16 -3.85 -9.38
CA ALA A 42 -4.80 -4.00 -8.87
C ALA A 42 -4.72 -4.05 -7.34
N PHE A 43 -5.63 -3.40 -6.61
CA PHE A 43 -5.68 -3.39 -5.15
C PHE A 43 -6.98 -3.93 -4.56
N SER A 44 -7.74 -4.73 -5.31
CA SER A 44 -9.02 -5.27 -4.82
C SER A 44 -8.86 -6.17 -3.57
N ALA A 45 -7.76 -6.92 -3.48
CA ALA A 45 -7.44 -7.74 -2.30
C ALA A 45 -7.09 -6.87 -1.09
N GLU A 46 -6.32 -5.81 -1.29
CA GLU A 46 -5.93 -4.85 -0.25
C GLU A 46 -7.12 -4.02 0.24
N ALA A 47 -8.03 -3.63 -0.65
CA ALA A 47 -9.28 -2.98 -0.29
C ALA A 47 -10.15 -3.92 0.58
N GLY A 48 -10.25 -5.19 0.21
CA GLY A 48 -10.90 -6.22 1.02
C GLY A 48 -10.25 -6.40 2.40
N LEU A 49 -8.91 -6.46 2.45
CA LEU A 49 -8.16 -6.53 3.71
C LEU A 49 -8.43 -5.31 4.61
N CYS A 50 -8.52 -4.12 4.04
CA CYS A 50 -8.82 -2.89 4.80
C CYS A 50 -10.21 -2.97 5.46
N VAL A 51 -11.24 -3.43 4.73
CA VAL A 51 -12.59 -3.67 5.28
C VAL A 51 -12.55 -4.74 6.38
N GLU A 52 -11.86 -5.85 6.13
CA GLU A 52 -11.70 -6.93 7.11
C GLU A 52 -11.04 -6.44 8.40
N GLN A 53 -9.92 -5.71 8.33
CA GLN A 53 -9.24 -5.19 9.51
C GLN A 53 -10.14 -4.24 10.31
N THR A 54 -10.87 -3.36 9.64
CA THR A 54 -11.85 -2.47 10.30
C THR A 54 -12.92 -3.28 11.02
N ASN A 55 -13.49 -4.28 10.37
CA ASN A 55 -14.53 -5.12 10.95
C ASN A 55 -14.04 -5.98 12.13
N ARG A 56 -12.78 -6.43 12.10
CA ARG A 56 -12.16 -7.11 13.24
C ARG A 56 -12.16 -6.23 14.49
N TYR A 57 -11.75 -4.97 14.37
CA TYR A 57 -11.77 -4.02 15.49
C TYR A 57 -13.20 -3.70 15.93
N ARG A 58 -14.13 -3.48 15.01
CA ARG A 58 -15.55 -3.26 15.33
C ARG A 58 -16.15 -4.40 16.12
N ALA A 59 -15.82 -5.64 15.78
CA ALA A 59 -16.27 -6.84 16.50
C ALA A 59 -15.80 -6.88 17.95
N THR A 60 -14.63 -6.32 18.28
CA THR A 60 -14.12 -6.31 19.68
C THR A 60 -15.00 -5.51 20.65
N ILE A 61 -15.82 -4.61 20.11
CA ILE A 61 -16.75 -3.77 20.89
C ILE A 61 -18.23 -4.05 20.56
N GLY A 62 -18.51 -5.18 19.89
CA GLY A 62 -19.87 -5.60 19.55
C GLY A 62 -20.56 -4.77 18.48
N ARG A 63 -19.81 -4.00 17.65
CA ARG A 63 -20.36 -3.28 16.51
C ARG A 63 -20.59 -4.21 15.33
N ALA A 64 -21.70 -4.01 14.61
CA ALA A 64 -21.98 -4.74 13.38
C ALA A 64 -20.89 -4.51 12.32
N ALA A 65 -20.61 -5.55 11.54
CA ALA A 65 -19.68 -5.46 10.42
C ALA A 65 -20.22 -4.52 9.33
N LEU A 66 -19.33 -3.75 8.73
CA LEU A 66 -19.62 -2.93 7.55
C LEU A 66 -19.55 -3.79 6.30
N GLN A 67 -20.50 -3.59 5.39
CA GLN A 67 -20.48 -4.24 4.08
C GLN A 67 -19.48 -3.52 3.16
N ARG A 68 -18.72 -4.29 2.39
CA ARG A 68 -17.85 -3.74 1.34
C ARG A 68 -18.69 -3.10 0.25
N SER A 69 -18.36 -1.89 -0.19
CA SER A 69 -19.13 -1.13 -1.17
C SER A 69 -18.23 -0.65 -2.32
N GLU A 70 -18.47 -1.15 -3.53
CA GLU A 70 -17.74 -0.75 -4.73
C GLU A 70 -17.87 0.75 -5.02
N ALA A 71 -19.04 1.34 -4.77
CA ALA A 71 -19.23 2.77 -4.96
C ALA A 71 -18.35 3.61 -4.01
N LEU A 72 -18.22 3.17 -2.76
CA LEU A 72 -17.31 3.81 -1.80
C LEU A 72 -15.84 3.52 -2.14
N GLU A 73 -15.50 2.36 -2.68
CA GLU A 73 -14.13 2.07 -3.14
C GLU A 73 -13.72 2.95 -4.31
N ALA A 74 -14.62 3.17 -5.28
CA ALA A 74 -14.36 4.08 -6.39
C ALA A 74 -14.09 5.51 -5.90
N TYR A 75 -14.94 6.01 -4.99
CA TYR A 75 -14.74 7.30 -4.35
C TYR A 75 -13.39 7.35 -3.58
N ALA A 76 -13.15 6.37 -2.71
CA ALA A 76 -11.95 6.31 -1.88
C ALA A 76 -10.66 6.20 -2.71
N THR A 77 -10.71 5.50 -3.86
CA THR A 77 -9.57 5.40 -4.80
C THR A 77 -9.27 6.76 -5.44
N ALA A 78 -10.30 7.49 -5.86
CA ALA A 78 -10.13 8.85 -6.39
C ALA A 78 -9.57 9.80 -5.31
N ALA A 79 -10.07 9.69 -4.07
CA ALA A 79 -9.58 10.47 -2.94
C ALA A 79 -8.12 10.14 -2.61
N ALA A 80 -7.77 8.85 -2.49
CA ALA A 80 -6.40 8.42 -2.21
C ALA A 80 -5.41 8.94 -3.27
N ARG A 81 -5.80 8.89 -4.55
CA ARG A 81 -4.98 9.40 -5.64
C ARG A 81 -4.81 10.93 -5.57
N ASN A 82 -5.92 11.67 -5.39
CA ASN A 82 -5.89 13.12 -5.33
C ASN A 82 -5.03 13.61 -4.15
N ASP A 83 -5.33 13.11 -2.96
CA ASP A 83 -4.66 13.51 -1.72
C ASP A 83 -3.18 13.08 -1.72
N GLY A 84 -2.89 11.88 -2.25
CA GLY A 84 -1.54 11.35 -2.39
C GLY A 84 -0.67 12.18 -3.33
N LEU A 85 -1.20 12.60 -4.48
CA LEU A 85 -0.48 13.45 -5.44
C LEU A 85 -0.33 14.90 -4.96
N ALA A 86 -1.35 15.43 -4.33
CA ALA A 86 -1.34 16.82 -3.86
C ALA A 86 -0.56 17.01 -2.55
N HIS A 87 -0.28 15.94 -1.81
CA HIS A 87 0.26 15.99 -0.45
C HIS A 87 -0.60 16.88 0.48
N VAL A 88 -1.93 16.77 0.34
CA VAL A 88 -2.91 17.52 1.16
C VAL A 88 -3.99 16.57 1.66
N ALA A 89 -4.07 16.41 2.98
CA ALA A 89 -5.06 15.55 3.62
C ALA A 89 -6.50 15.98 3.33
N HIS A 90 -7.33 15.02 2.96
CA HIS A 90 -8.78 15.22 2.72
C HIS A 90 -9.10 16.30 1.68
N GLN A 91 -8.19 16.56 0.75
CA GLN A 91 -8.39 17.57 -0.29
C GLN A 91 -9.57 17.19 -1.19
N TYR A 92 -9.60 15.92 -1.64
CA TYR A 92 -10.66 15.44 -2.50
C TYR A 92 -12.03 15.47 -1.82
N ALA A 93 -12.07 15.05 -0.54
CA ALA A 93 -13.30 15.12 0.25
C ALA A 93 -13.86 16.55 0.34
N LYS A 94 -13.00 17.53 0.60
CA LYS A 94 -13.37 18.95 0.67
C LYS A 94 -13.84 19.50 -0.69
N GLN A 95 -13.11 19.19 -1.76
CA GLN A 95 -13.42 19.66 -3.12
C GLN A 95 -14.73 19.10 -3.66
N THR A 96 -15.05 17.85 -3.30
CA THR A 96 -16.22 17.14 -3.82
C THR A 96 -17.38 17.05 -2.83
N ASN A 97 -17.27 17.65 -1.66
CA ASN A 97 -18.22 17.45 -0.56
C ASN A 97 -18.49 15.95 -0.32
N LEU A 98 -17.42 15.20 -0.01
CA LEU A 98 -17.45 13.74 0.20
C LEU A 98 -18.08 12.98 -1.00
N GLY A 99 -17.70 13.39 -2.23
CA GLY A 99 -18.21 12.77 -3.44
C GLY A 99 -19.70 13.05 -3.68
N ASN A 100 -20.15 14.28 -3.41
CA ASN A 100 -21.56 14.69 -3.50
C ASN A 100 -22.47 13.83 -2.62
N GLY A 101 -22.01 13.47 -1.42
CA GLY A 101 -22.76 12.66 -0.48
C GLY A 101 -22.63 11.14 -0.68
N THR A 102 -21.73 10.69 -1.53
CA THR A 102 -21.41 9.26 -1.67
C THR A 102 -20.86 8.70 -0.35
N SER A 103 -20.00 9.44 0.33
CA SER A 103 -19.49 9.12 1.66
C SER A 103 -20.06 10.07 2.71
N ARG A 104 -20.08 9.64 3.98
CA ARG A 104 -20.48 10.46 5.13
C ARG A 104 -19.28 10.81 6.02
N ALA A 105 -18.23 10.00 5.98
CA ALA A 105 -17.00 10.21 6.72
C ALA A 105 -15.82 9.56 6.00
N GLU A 106 -14.63 10.04 6.31
CA GLU A 106 -13.40 9.57 5.70
C GLU A 106 -12.28 9.50 6.73
N ASN A 107 -11.51 8.41 6.67
CA ASN A 107 -10.20 8.30 7.30
C ASN A 107 -9.13 8.19 6.22
N ALA A 108 -7.93 8.69 6.49
CA ALA A 108 -6.82 8.58 5.55
C ALA A 108 -5.51 8.20 6.25
N LEU A 109 -4.78 7.26 5.63
CA LEU A 109 -3.36 7.00 5.88
C LEU A 109 -2.61 7.66 4.72
N LEU A 110 -1.74 8.61 5.02
CA LEU A 110 -1.17 9.46 3.99
C LEU A 110 0.35 9.28 3.93
N TRP A 111 0.87 8.99 2.73
CA TRP A 111 2.30 9.00 2.40
C TRP A 111 3.15 8.03 3.25
N TRP A 112 2.61 6.85 3.57
CA TRP A 112 3.34 5.82 4.29
C TRP A 112 4.37 5.16 3.39
N SER A 113 5.64 5.03 3.85
CA SER A 113 6.74 4.52 3.04
C SER A 113 6.69 3.00 2.89
N LEU A 114 6.62 2.50 1.65
CA LEU A 114 6.74 1.05 1.36
C LEU A 114 8.11 0.50 1.76
N ARG A 115 9.17 1.29 1.62
CA ARG A 115 10.52 0.91 2.03
C ARG A 115 10.60 0.64 3.53
N TYR A 116 9.86 1.40 4.33
CA TYR A 116 9.83 1.24 5.77
C TYR A 116 8.86 0.14 6.22
N TYR A 117 7.68 0.07 5.66
CA TYR A 117 6.63 -0.85 6.07
C TYR A 117 6.60 -2.18 5.29
N GLY A 118 7.31 -2.27 4.18
CA GLY A 118 7.51 -3.48 3.39
C GLY A 118 6.41 -3.80 2.39
N SER A 119 5.14 -3.52 2.68
CA SER A 119 4.02 -3.80 1.77
C SER A 119 2.78 -2.95 2.06
N VAL A 120 1.90 -2.82 1.06
CA VAL A 120 0.59 -2.16 1.19
C VAL A 120 -0.26 -2.83 2.27
N GLN A 121 -0.24 -4.16 2.33
CA GLN A 121 -0.97 -4.93 3.35
C GLN A 121 -0.49 -4.59 4.77
N GLN A 122 0.81 -4.39 4.95
CA GLN A 122 1.36 -4.01 6.25
C GLN A 122 0.99 -2.57 6.62
N VAL A 123 1.02 -1.65 5.66
CA VAL A 123 0.52 -0.27 5.84
C VAL A 123 -0.92 -0.28 6.31
N ILE A 124 -1.80 -1.04 5.66
CA ILE A 124 -3.21 -1.14 6.04
C ILE A 124 -3.36 -1.69 7.47
N LYS A 125 -2.71 -2.80 7.79
CA LYS A 125 -2.83 -3.44 9.12
C LYS A 125 -2.38 -2.50 10.24
N LEU A 126 -1.23 -1.87 10.08
CA LEU A 126 -0.67 -0.97 11.08
C LEU A 126 -1.46 0.34 11.16
N GLY A 127 -1.85 0.89 10.01
CA GLY A 127 -2.59 2.14 9.96
C GLY A 127 -3.97 2.04 10.59
N VAL A 128 -4.74 0.98 10.30
CA VAL A 128 -6.03 0.75 10.98
C VAL A 128 -5.83 0.51 12.48
N ALA A 129 -4.76 -0.19 12.88
CA ALA A 129 -4.41 -0.35 14.29
C ALA A 129 -4.09 0.98 14.97
N ASP A 130 -3.37 1.88 14.30
CA ASP A 130 -3.03 3.19 14.86
C ASP A 130 -4.25 4.12 14.95
N MET A 131 -5.15 4.07 13.97
CA MET A 131 -6.45 4.74 14.05
C MET A 131 -7.27 4.24 15.23
N TRP A 132 -7.27 2.91 15.47
CA TRP A 132 -7.97 2.31 16.59
C TRP A 132 -7.42 2.74 17.94
N LYS A 133 -6.10 2.82 18.10
CA LYS A 133 -5.43 3.23 19.34
C LYS A 133 -5.72 4.68 19.76
N GLN A 134 -6.25 5.51 18.87
CA GLN A 134 -6.61 6.89 19.20
C GLN A 134 -7.72 6.97 20.25
N GLY A 135 -8.55 5.92 20.37
CA GLY A 135 -9.67 5.90 21.31
C GLY A 135 -10.72 6.98 21.03
N ASP A 136 -11.63 7.18 21.97
CA ASP A 136 -12.82 8.03 21.81
C ASP A 136 -12.51 9.49 21.45
N ASP A 137 -11.34 9.99 21.81
CA ASP A 137 -10.90 11.36 21.48
C ASP A 137 -10.43 11.49 20.02
N GLY A 138 -10.08 10.38 19.38
CA GLY A 138 -9.56 10.35 18.02
C GLY A 138 -10.64 10.41 16.95
N VAL A 139 -10.48 11.29 15.96
CA VAL A 139 -11.43 11.40 14.83
C VAL A 139 -11.48 10.09 14.05
N HIS A 140 -10.33 9.47 13.78
CA HIS A 140 -10.29 8.22 13.04
C HIS A 140 -11.00 7.08 13.79
N TYR A 141 -10.78 6.95 15.10
CA TYR A 141 -11.48 5.96 15.91
C TYR A 141 -12.99 6.17 15.87
N ARG A 142 -13.48 7.41 16.06
CA ARG A 142 -14.92 7.71 15.98
C ARG A 142 -15.53 7.30 14.64
N ASN A 143 -14.80 7.44 13.54
CA ASN A 143 -15.25 6.93 12.25
C ASN A 143 -15.24 5.39 12.20
N LEU A 144 -14.21 4.73 12.74
CA LEU A 144 -14.17 3.26 12.78
C LEU A 144 -15.35 2.66 13.56
N VAL A 145 -15.79 3.28 14.66
CA VAL A 145 -16.88 2.79 15.51
C VAL A 145 -18.24 3.42 15.19
N GLY A 146 -18.28 4.31 14.21
CA GLY A 146 -19.49 5.05 13.84
C GLY A 146 -20.65 4.16 13.39
N ASN A 147 -21.85 4.73 13.39
CA ASN A 147 -23.07 4.05 12.95
C ASN A 147 -23.20 4.12 11.42
N TYR A 148 -22.37 3.35 10.75
CA TYR A 148 -22.37 3.17 9.30
C TYR A 148 -22.78 1.73 8.95
N SER A 149 -23.20 1.52 7.70
CA SER A 149 -23.54 0.20 7.15
C SER A 149 -22.53 -0.29 6.11
N GLU A 150 -21.77 0.62 5.50
CA GLU A 150 -20.88 0.32 4.40
C GLU A 150 -19.52 0.99 4.56
N LEU A 151 -18.51 0.34 3.98
CA LEU A 151 -17.13 0.81 3.91
C LEU A 151 -16.54 0.49 2.54
N GLY A 152 -15.88 1.47 1.95
CA GLY A 152 -14.99 1.30 0.81
C GLY A 152 -13.58 1.77 1.15
N CYS A 153 -12.57 1.04 0.69
CA CYS A 153 -11.17 1.42 0.85
C CYS A 153 -10.51 1.63 -0.50
N GLY A 154 -9.90 2.79 -0.68
CA GLY A 154 -9.12 3.13 -1.87
C GLY A 154 -7.64 3.19 -1.56
N ILE A 155 -6.80 2.69 -2.48
CA ILE A 155 -5.35 2.65 -2.34
C ILE A 155 -4.70 3.31 -3.54
N PHE A 156 -3.74 4.18 -3.28
CA PHE A 156 -2.88 4.79 -4.27
C PHE A 156 -1.41 4.63 -3.88
N VAL A 157 -0.59 4.20 -4.82
CA VAL A 157 0.86 4.06 -4.65
C VAL A 157 1.56 4.99 -5.64
N ASN A 158 2.45 5.82 -5.13
CA ASN A 158 3.28 6.74 -5.90
C ASN A 158 4.75 6.56 -5.50
N GLY A 159 5.50 5.80 -6.28
CA GLY A 159 6.87 5.45 -5.93
C GLY A 159 6.95 4.67 -4.61
N ASP A 160 7.54 5.25 -3.59
CA ASP A 160 7.66 4.66 -2.24
C ASP A 160 6.45 4.96 -1.34
N GLU A 161 5.59 5.88 -1.73
CA GLU A 161 4.50 6.36 -0.89
C GLU A 161 3.19 5.63 -1.15
N VAL A 162 2.53 5.22 -0.07
CA VAL A 162 1.18 4.65 -0.07
C VAL A 162 0.22 5.60 0.61
N THR A 163 -0.87 5.89 -0.05
CA THR A 163 -2.04 6.56 0.52
C THR A 163 -3.22 5.61 0.52
N VAL A 164 -3.86 5.45 1.67
CA VAL A 164 -5.08 4.64 1.83
C VAL A 164 -6.18 5.52 2.38
N VAL A 165 -7.33 5.50 1.73
CA VAL A 165 -8.54 6.19 2.19
C VAL A 165 -9.63 5.18 2.52
N GLN A 166 -10.26 5.35 3.67
CA GLN A 166 -11.48 4.65 4.10
C GLN A 166 -12.66 5.61 3.96
N ALA A 167 -13.69 5.22 3.23
CA ALA A 167 -14.93 5.99 3.06
C ALA A 167 -16.10 5.23 3.67
N PHE A 168 -16.90 5.90 4.51
CA PHE A 168 -17.97 5.30 5.30
C PHE A 168 -19.34 5.85 4.90
N ARG A 169 -20.37 4.95 4.90
CA ARG A 169 -21.78 5.33 4.68
C ARG A 169 -22.74 4.51 5.56
#